data_1d870c17feb4752d6f45bc7ee4f24abb
#
_entry.id   1d870c17feb4752d6f45bc7ee4f24abb
#
_cell.length_a   1.000
_cell.length_b   1.000
_cell.length_c   1.000
_cell.angle_alpha   90.00
_cell.angle_beta   90.00
_cell.angle_gamma   90.00
#
_symmetry.space_group_name_H-M   'P 1'
#
loop_
_entity.id
_entity.type
_entity.pdbx_description
1 polymer ?
#
loop_
_entity_poly.entity_id
_entity_poly.type
_entity_poly.pdbx_seq_one_letter_code
_entity_poly.pdbx_strand_id
1 'polypeptide(L)'
;TDRATAQAAEPDERPAWPSVLVLTGDQVYVDDVAGPMLHAIHQLLARLGLPVEALSGAGETGLTDSQALYRHPAGYYHREKLLPRRRRNYALIEVLFGGVEKPVFTTDSAHNHLITLAEVVAMYLLVWSPQLWAHVELGSPPPLAAADRGRYLDELPVVQGFAEGLPKVQRALAHLPVYMIFDDHDVTDD
;
A
#
# COMPACT_ATOMS: atom_id res chain seq x y z
N THR A 1 57.69 41.34 -12.17
CA THR A 1 56.79 41.37 -10.96
C THR A 1 55.47 40.78 -11.34
N ASP A 2 55.41 39.45 -11.33
CA ASP A 2 54.18 38.71 -11.65
C ASP A 2 53.35 38.63 -10.34
N ARG A 3 52.26 39.37 -10.35
CA ARG A 3 51.19 39.16 -9.42
C ARG A 3 50.36 38.00 -9.92
N ALA A 4 50.64 36.80 -9.41
CA ALA A 4 49.69 35.72 -9.50
C ALA A 4 48.42 36.13 -8.79
N THR A 5 47.37 36.47 -9.54
CA THR A 5 46.00 36.60 -9.03
C THR A 5 45.57 35.19 -8.60
N ALA A 6 45.59 34.98 -7.26
CA ALA A 6 44.92 33.82 -6.69
C ALA A 6 43.43 33.93 -7.06
N GLN A 7 43.03 33.15 -8.06
CA GLN A 7 41.65 32.97 -8.41
C GLN A 7 41.01 32.30 -7.18
N ALA A 8 40.15 33.04 -6.48
CA ALA A 8 39.37 32.49 -5.39
C ALA A 8 38.57 31.29 -5.96
N ALA A 9 38.80 30.12 -5.40
CA ALA A 9 38.01 28.96 -5.76
C ALA A 9 36.53 29.32 -5.51
N GLU A 10 35.73 29.21 -6.56
CA GLU A 10 34.28 29.34 -6.45
C GLU A 10 33.81 28.40 -5.33
N PRO A 11 32.90 28.84 -4.44
CA PRO A 11 32.33 27.95 -3.44
C PRO A 11 31.72 26.77 -4.15
N ASP A 12 32.05 25.56 -3.73
CA ASP A 12 31.57 24.30 -4.25
C ASP A 12 30.04 24.31 -4.20
N GLU A 13 29.37 24.55 -5.35
CA GLU A 13 27.92 24.65 -5.49
C GLU A 13 27.21 23.30 -5.34
N ARG A 14 27.85 22.31 -4.72
CA ARG A 14 27.11 21.08 -4.38
C ARG A 14 25.97 21.42 -3.45
N PRO A 15 24.73 21.06 -3.80
CA PRO A 15 23.60 21.30 -2.93
C PRO A 15 23.89 20.73 -1.54
N ALA A 16 23.69 21.53 -0.51
CA ALA A 16 23.93 21.12 0.86
C ALA A 16 23.14 19.81 1.13
N TRP A 17 23.82 18.81 1.66
CA TRP A 17 23.15 17.54 2.01
C TRP A 17 22.11 17.83 3.11
N PRO A 18 20.85 17.32 2.99
CA PRO A 18 19.84 17.56 4.00
C PRO A 18 20.26 16.94 5.33
N SER A 19 19.99 17.63 6.43
CA SER A 19 20.35 17.19 7.78
C SER A 19 19.29 16.27 8.41
N VAL A 20 18.06 16.31 7.89
CA VAL A 20 16.93 15.56 8.40
C VAL A 20 15.89 15.37 7.29
N LEU A 21 15.21 14.26 7.29
CA LEU A 21 14.04 13.98 6.45
C LEU A 21 12.83 13.84 7.36
N VAL A 22 11.78 14.59 7.08
CA VAL A 22 10.49 14.48 7.77
C VAL A 22 9.44 14.08 6.74
N LEU A 23 8.81 12.92 6.95
CA LEU A 23 7.70 12.42 6.17
C LEU A 23 6.42 12.72 6.94
N THR A 24 5.60 13.64 6.41
CA THR A 24 4.51 14.29 7.16
C THR A 24 3.16 13.63 6.98
N GLY A 25 3.10 12.42 6.49
CA GLY A 25 1.87 11.64 6.32
C GLY A 25 1.98 10.65 5.18
N ASP A 26 0.96 9.83 4.99
CA ASP A 26 0.76 8.89 3.88
C ASP A 26 1.99 8.03 3.58
N GLN A 27 2.42 7.28 4.55
CA GLN A 27 3.57 6.39 4.38
C GLN A 27 3.24 5.24 3.45
N VAL A 28 1.97 4.83 3.44
CA VAL A 28 1.40 3.83 2.56
C VAL A 28 -0.03 4.23 2.19
N TYR A 29 -0.51 3.80 1.05
CA TYR A 29 -1.91 3.95 0.62
C TYR A 29 -2.59 2.59 0.72
N VAL A 30 -3.37 2.37 1.78
CA VAL A 30 -4.04 1.09 2.03
C VAL A 30 -5.37 0.97 1.30
N ASP A 31 -5.92 2.08 0.83
CA ASP A 31 -7.24 2.21 0.21
C ASP A 31 -7.27 1.75 -1.25
N ASP A 32 -6.21 1.90 -2.03
CA ASP A 32 -6.13 1.42 -3.42
C ASP A 32 -4.78 0.74 -3.72
N VAL A 33 -4.63 -0.49 -3.26
CA VAL A 33 -3.40 -1.27 -3.41
C VAL A 33 -3.38 -1.99 -4.76
N ALA A 34 -2.29 -1.84 -5.52
CA ALA A 34 -2.11 -2.59 -6.76
C ALA A 34 -2.20 -4.11 -6.55
N GLY A 35 -2.87 -4.83 -7.46
CA GLY A 35 -3.06 -6.27 -7.33
C GLY A 35 -1.77 -7.07 -7.12
N PRO A 36 -0.67 -6.81 -7.85
CA PRO A 36 0.62 -7.45 -7.59
C PRO A 36 1.20 -7.15 -6.21
N MET A 37 0.98 -5.94 -5.67
CA MET A 37 1.39 -5.60 -4.30
C MET A 37 0.56 -6.37 -3.28
N LEU A 38 -0.76 -6.43 -3.44
CA LEU A 38 -1.64 -7.24 -2.59
C LEU A 38 -1.26 -8.73 -2.63
N HIS A 39 -0.88 -9.24 -3.81
CA HIS A 39 -0.36 -10.59 -3.96
C HIS A 39 0.96 -10.79 -3.18
N ALA A 40 1.87 -9.83 -3.25
CA ALA A 40 3.11 -9.85 -2.46
C ALA A 40 2.82 -9.85 -0.94
N ILE A 41 1.86 -9.03 -0.49
CA ILE A 41 1.39 -8.99 0.90
C ILE A 41 0.91 -10.39 1.33
N HIS A 42 0.03 -11.04 0.57
CA HIS A 42 -0.50 -12.35 0.93
C HIS A 42 0.58 -13.45 0.95
N GLN A 43 1.56 -13.40 0.03
CA GLN A 43 2.70 -14.33 0.07
C GLN A 43 3.56 -14.13 1.32
N LEU A 44 3.82 -12.87 1.69
CA LEU A 44 4.56 -12.57 2.91
C LEU A 44 3.81 -13.03 4.16
N LEU A 45 2.50 -12.77 4.24
CA LEU A 45 1.65 -13.22 5.35
C LEU A 45 1.67 -14.74 5.54
N ALA A 46 1.65 -15.51 4.44
CA ALA A 46 1.75 -16.97 4.49
C ALA A 46 3.07 -17.46 5.12
N ARG A 47 4.13 -16.65 5.08
CA ARG A 47 5.44 -16.97 5.68
C ARG A 47 5.59 -16.46 7.11
N LEU A 48 4.95 -15.33 7.44
CA LEU A 48 5.06 -14.72 8.77
C LEU A 48 4.32 -15.49 9.85
N GLY A 49 3.31 -16.30 9.49
CA GLY A 49 2.55 -17.11 10.45
C GLY A 49 1.79 -16.24 11.47
N LEU A 50 1.29 -15.06 11.03
CA LEU A 50 0.52 -14.18 11.90
C LEU A 50 -0.81 -14.82 12.32
N PRO A 51 -1.37 -14.40 13.46
CA PRO A 51 -2.66 -14.90 13.92
C PRO A 51 -3.78 -14.66 12.91
N VAL A 52 -4.71 -15.59 12.86
CA VAL A 52 -5.94 -15.43 12.05
C VAL A 52 -6.84 -14.39 12.71
N GLU A 53 -7.22 -13.39 11.96
CA GLU A 53 -8.12 -12.32 12.42
C GLU A 53 -9.57 -12.70 12.13
N ALA A 54 -10.45 -12.58 13.13
CA ALA A 54 -11.88 -12.77 12.97
C ALA A 54 -12.50 -11.54 12.28
N LEU A 55 -13.27 -11.75 11.20
CA LEU A 55 -13.96 -10.71 10.46
C LEU A 55 -15.43 -10.63 10.91
N SER A 56 -15.66 -9.99 12.05
CA SER A 56 -17.01 -9.78 12.57
C SER A 56 -17.76 -8.77 11.71
N GLY A 57 -18.99 -9.11 11.30
CA GLY A 57 -19.83 -8.24 10.48
C GLY A 57 -19.80 -8.52 8.98
N ALA A 58 -18.88 -9.36 8.51
CA ALA A 58 -18.81 -9.82 7.12
C ALA A 58 -19.78 -11.00 6.80
N GLY A 59 -20.76 -11.26 7.67
CA GLY A 59 -21.65 -12.42 7.57
C GLY A 59 -22.49 -12.50 6.29
N GLU A 60 -22.78 -11.38 5.65
CA GLU A 60 -23.47 -11.34 4.35
C GLU A 60 -22.61 -11.91 3.21
N THR A 61 -21.28 -11.87 3.34
CA THR A 61 -20.34 -12.37 2.35
C THR A 61 -19.84 -13.79 2.64
N GLY A 62 -20.19 -14.34 3.80
CA GLY A 62 -19.72 -15.65 4.25
C GLY A 62 -18.26 -15.68 4.73
N LEU A 63 -17.61 -14.52 4.83
CA LEU A 63 -16.25 -14.42 5.35
C LEU A 63 -16.27 -14.43 6.88
N THR A 64 -15.58 -15.38 7.48
CA THR A 64 -15.47 -15.52 8.93
C THR A 64 -14.15 -15.00 9.49
N ASP A 65 -13.12 -15.02 8.67
CA ASP A 65 -11.76 -14.73 9.07
C ASP A 65 -10.86 -14.30 7.91
N SER A 66 -9.65 -13.84 8.25
CA SER A 66 -8.65 -13.37 7.30
C SER A 66 -8.18 -14.45 6.32
N GLN A 67 -8.17 -15.71 6.69
CA GLN A 67 -7.78 -16.81 5.80
C GLN A 67 -8.83 -17.05 4.71
N ALA A 68 -10.11 -16.93 5.05
CA ALA A 68 -11.20 -16.97 4.08
C ALA A 68 -11.13 -15.80 3.11
N LEU A 69 -10.81 -14.59 3.61
CA LEU A 69 -10.61 -13.39 2.80
C LEU A 69 -9.50 -13.59 1.76
N TYR A 70 -8.31 -14.04 2.17
CA TYR A 70 -7.15 -14.17 1.27
C TYR A 70 -7.34 -15.21 0.16
N ARG A 71 -8.28 -16.14 0.32
CA ARG A 71 -8.63 -17.16 -0.66
C ARG A 71 -9.87 -16.84 -1.48
N HIS A 72 -10.55 -15.73 -1.16
CA HIS A 72 -11.80 -15.40 -1.81
C HIS A 72 -11.57 -14.96 -3.28
N PRO A 73 -12.41 -15.41 -4.25
CA PRO A 73 -12.27 -15.02 -5.65
C PRO A 73 -12.34 -13.51 -5.89
N ALA A 74 -13.10 -12.77 -5.07
CA ALA A 74 -13.16 -11.31 -5.08
C ALA A 74 -12.10 -10.65 -4.17
N GLY A 75 -11.08 -11.39 -3.72
CA GLY A 75 -9.99 -10.89 -2.87
C GLY A 75 -9.02 -9.95 -3.60
N TYR A 76 -9.17 -9.80 -4.92
CA TYR A 76 -8.42 -8.88 -5.77
C TYR A 76 -9.41 -8.08 -6.61
N TYR A 77 -9.26 -6.75 -6.63
CA TYR A 77 -10.02 -5.78 -7.44
C TYR A 77 -11.54 -5.69 -7.18
N HIS A 78 -12.08 -6.48 -6.24
CA HIS A 78 -13.51 -6.47 -5.90
C HIS A 78 -13.75 -6.54 -4.40
N ARG A 79 -12.79 -6.05 -3.62
CA ARG A 79 -12.81 -6.14 -2.15
C ARG A 79 -13.94 -5.33 -1.53
N GLU A 80 -14.43 -4.29 -2.20
CA GLU A 80 -15.61 -3.54 -1.80
C GLU A 80 -16.87 -4.43 -1.66
N LYS A 81 -16.92 -5.55 -2.39
CA LYS A 81 -18.01 -6.53 -2.29
C LYS A 81 -17.92 -7.42 -1.05
N LEU A 82 -16.75 -7.44 -0.41
CA LEU A 82 -16.46 -8.27 0.77
C LEU A 82 -16.65 -7.50 2.07
N LEU A 83 -16.82 -6.17 2.00
CA LEU A 83 -16.95 -5.31 3.14
C LEU A 83 -18.40 -5.28 3.64
N PRO A 84 -18.62 -5.21 4.97
CA PRO A 84 -19.97 -5.05 5.53
C PRO A 84 -20.60 -3.75 5.01
N ARG A 85 -21.83 -3.84 4.53
CA ARG A 85 -22.60 -2.68 4.10
C ARG A 85 -23.34 -2.09 5.29
N ARG A 86 -23.07 -0.82 5.63
CA ARG A 86 -23.79 -0.14 6.68
C ARG A 86 -25.15 0.38 6.17
N ARG A 87 -26.22 -0.15 6.70
CA ARG A 87 -27.60 0.38 6.50
C ARG A 87 -27.87 1.73 7.17
N ARG A 88 -26.88 2.34 7.82
CA ARG A 88 -27.08 3.54 8.62
C ARG A 88 -27.11 4.77 7.71
N ASN A 89 -28.30 5.42 7.64
CA ASN A 89 -28.58 6.68 6.93
C ASN A 89 -28.94 6.57 5.45
N TYR A 90 -29.64 5.53 5.03
CA TYR A 90 -30.19 5.43 3.67
C TYR A 90 -30.91 6.71 3.19
N ALA A 91 -31.72 7.34 4.04
CA ALA A 91 -32.46 8.55 3.66
C ALA A 91 -31.56 9.77 3.39
N LEU A 92 -30.43 9.89 4.10
CA LEU A 92 -29.49 11.00 3.91
C LEU A 92 -28.57 10.77 2.70
N ILE A 93 -28.13 9.53 2.50
CA ILE A 93 -27.28 9.11 1.38
C ILE A 93 -28.06 9.16 0.06
N GLU A 94 -29.33 8.77 0.07
CA GLU A 94 -30.20 8.82 -1.10
C GLU A 94 -30.44 10.25 -1.57
N VAL A 95 -30.58 11.19 -0.64
CA VAL A 95 -30.82 12.61 -0.93
C VAL A 95 -29.52 13.37 -1.33
N LEU A 96 -28.39 13.04 -0.69
CA LEU A 96 -27.14 13.78 -0.90
C LEU A 96 -26.20 13.17 -1.94
N PHE A 97 -26.25 11.84 -2.16
CA PHE A 97 -25.27 11.11 -2.98
C PHE A 97 -25.90 10.20 -4.06
N GLY A 98 -27.17 10.40 -4.38
CA GLY A 98 -27.82 9.67 -5.48
C GLY A 98 -27.98 8.15 -5.25
N GLY A 99 -28.04 7.70 -4.00
CA GLY A 99 -28.32 6.30 -3.67
C GLY A 99 -27.13 5.33 -3.78
N VAL A 100 -25.91 5.83 -3.86
CA VAL A 100 -24.69 4.99 -3.88
C VAL A 100 -24.43 4.42 -2.48
N GLU A 101 -24.58 3.11 -2.34
CA GLU A 101 -24.22 2.36 -1.12
C GLU A 101 -22.71 2.37 -0.94
N LYS A 102 -22.18 3.21 -0.04
CA LYS A 102 -20.76 3.19 0.29
C LYS A 102 -20.43 2.01 1.22
N PRO A 103 -19.31 1.30 1.02
CA PRO A 103 -18.80 0.32 1.98
C PRO A 103 -18.46 0.97 3.33
N VAL A 104 -18.04 0.18 4.31
CA VAL A 104 -17.68 0.66 5.66
C VAL A 104 -16.57 1.71 5.63
N PHE A 105 -15.65 1.60 4.69
CA PHE A 105 -14.61 2.59 4.46
C PHE A 105 -15.18 3.78 3.67
N THR A 106 -14.70 4.97 3.99
CA THR A 106 -15.18 6.23 3.42
C THR A 106 -14.61 6.52 2.03
N THR A 107 -13.51 5.85 1.66
CA THR A 107 -12.86 5.99 0.36
C THR A 107 -13.78 5.71 -0.82
N ASP A 108 -13.66 6.48 -1.88
CA ASP A 108 -14.34 6.26 -3.16
C ASP A 108 -13.74 5.09 -3.96
N SER A 109 -12.54 4.63 -3.60
CA SER A 109 -11.79 3.56 -4.28
C SER A 109 -11.48 2.41 -3.34
N ALA A 110 -12.51 1.64 -2.96
CA ALA A 110 -12.34 0.47 -2.07
C ALA A 110 -12.06 -0.85 -2.81
N HIS A 111 -11.76 -0.81 -4.11
CA HIS A 111 -11.62 -2.02 -4.94
C HIS A 111 -10.53 -2.97 -4.44
N ASN A 112 -9.43 -2.42 -3.95
CA ASN A 112 -8.31 -3.20 -3.42
C ASN A 112 -7.86 -2.72 -2.02
N HIS A 113 -8.80 -2.19 -1.24
CA HIS A 113 -8.52 -1.75 0.12
C HIS A 113 -8.00 -2.89 0.99
N LEU A 114 -6.95 -2.65 1.81
CA LEU A 114 -6.52 -3.59 2.84
C LEU A 114 -7.59 -3.68 3.93
N ILE A 115 -7.86 -4.88 4.43
CA ILE A 115 -8.98 -5.12 5.35
C ILE A 115 -8.48 -5.55 6.73
N THR A 116 -7.35 -6.26 6.79
CA THR A 116 -6.83 -6.82 8.03
C THR A 116 -5.62 -6.05 8.53
N LEU A 117 -5.41 -6.02 9.84
CA LEU A 117 -4.20 -5.46 10.42
C LEU A 117 -2.94 -6.15 9.89
N ALA A 118 -3.01 -7.47 9.70
CA ALA A 118 -1.89 -8.24 9.14
C ALA A 118 -1.51 -7.74 7.74
N GLU A 119 -2.49 -7.42 6.87
CA GLU A 119 -2.21 -6.86 5.54
C GLU A 119 -1.52 -5.50 5.63
N VAL A 120 -1.98 -4.62 6.51
CA VAL A 120 -1.35 -3.31 6.72
C VAL A 120 0.09 -3.48 7.21
N VAL A 121 0.33 -4.34 8.20
CA VAL A 121 1.69 -4.64 8.68
C VAL A 121 2.58 -5.19 7.56
N ALA A 122 2.08 -6.13 6.75
CA ALA A 122 2.84 -6.68 5.64
C ALA A 122 3.14 -5.64 4.55
N MET A 123 2.20 -4.72 4.28
CA MET A 123 2.42 -3.58 3.39
C MET A 123 3.58 -2.71 3.87
N TYR A 124 3.58 -2.29 5.14
CA TYR A 124 4.67 -1.53 5.74
C TYR A 124 6.01 -2.27 5.65
N LEU A 125 6.03 -3.56 5.92
CA LEU A 125 7.23 -4.38 5.82
C LEU A 125 7.78 -4.42 4.38
N LEU A 126 6.94 -4.58 3.37
CA LEU A 126 7.36 -4.60 1.96
C LEU A 126 7.81 -3.23 1.47
N VAL A 127 7.16 -2.16 1.89
CA VAL A 127 7.52 -0.79 1.48
C VAL A 127 8.88 -0.36 2.03
N TRP A 128 9.25 -0.79 3.24
CA TRP A 128 10.48 -0.33 3.89
C TRP A 128 11.62 -1.36 3.91
N SER A 129 11.39 -2.62 3.51
CA SER A 129 12.39 -3.69 3.58
C SER A 129 12.62 -4.37 2.23
N PRO A 130 13.66 -4.00 1.48
CA PRO A 130 13.99 -4.66 0.22
C PRO A 130 14.33 -6.14 0.39
N GLN A 131 14.80 -6.57 1.56
CA GLN A 131 15.16 -7.96 1.82
C GLN A 131 13.94 -8.90 1.80
N LEU A 132 12.75 -8.40 2.14
CA LEU A 132 11.54 -9.22 2.17
C LEU A 132 11.04 -9.59 0.77
N TRP A 133 11.41 -8.81 -0.25
CA TRP A 133 11.06 -9.12 -1.64
C TRP A 133 11.73 -10.39 -2.17
N ALA A 134 12.82 -10.84 -1.55
CA ALA A 134 13.42 -12.15 -1.86
C ALA A 134 12.49 -13.34 -1.53
N HIS A 135 11.43 -13.10 -0.78
CA HIS A 135 10.43 -14.11 -0.39
C HIS A 135 9.13 -14.01 -1.19
N VAL A 136 9.07 -13.16 -2.20
CA VAL A 136 7.88 -12.87 -3.01
C VAL A 136 8.13 -13.27 -4.46
N GLU A 137 7.19 -13.99 -5.05
CA GLU A 137 7.22 -14.42 -6.44
C GLU A 137 6.04 -13.80 -7.20
N LEU A 138 6.31 -12.75 -7.98
CA LEU A 138 5.28 -12.03 -8.74
C LEU A 138 5.00 -12.65 -10.11
N GLY A 139 5.85 -13.55 -10.60
CA GLY A 139 5.74 -14.14 -11.94
C GLY A 139 4.51 -15.02 -12.19
N SER A 140 3.88 -15.51 -11.13
CA SER A 140 2.65 -16.33 -11.20
C SER A 140 1.50 -15.59 -10.53
N PRO A 141 0.58 -14.99 -11.30
CA PRO A 141 -0.56 -14.28 -10.72
C PRO A 141 -1.44 -15.22 -9.90
N PRO A 142 -2.09 -14.69 -8.84
CA PRO A 142 -3.06 -15.44 -8.06
C PRO A 142 -4.29 -15.82 -8.93
N PRO A 143 -5.20 -16.63 -8.42
CA PRO A 143 -6.49 -16.86 -9.10
C PRO A 143 -7.26 -15.53 -9.22
N LEU A 144 -7.35 -15.02 -10.46
CA LEU A 144 -8.04 -13.77 -10.79
C LEU A 144 -9.23 -14.06 -11.70
N ALA A 145 -10.25 -13.21 -11.64
CA ALA A 145 -11.27 -13.18 -12.69
C ALA A 145 -10.63 -12.81 -14.04
N ALA A 146 -11.16 -13.35 -15.13
CA ALA A 146 -10.58 -13.14 -16.46
C ALA A 146 -10.49 -11.65 -16.84
N ALA A 147 -11.47 -10.84 -16.39
CA ALA A 147 -11.51 -9.40 -16.64
C ALA A 147 -10.37 -8.64 -15.93
N ASP A 148 -9.87 -9.13 -14.79
CA ASP A 148 -8.90 -8.43 -13.96
C ASP A 148 -7.44 -8.79 -14.31
N ARG A 149 -7.26 -9.86 -15.10
CA ARG A 149 -5.92 -10.32 -15.47
C ARG A 149 -5.12 -9.28 -16.26
N GLY A 150 -5.79 -8.52 -17.14
CA GLY A 150 -5.14 -7.43 -17.89
C GLY A 150 -4.61 -6.37 -16.95
N ARG A 151 -5.44 -5.87 -16.03
CA ARG A 151 -5.05 -4.88 -15.02
C ARG A 151 -3.86 -5.36 -14.18
N TYR A 152 -3.90 -6.59 -13.70
CA TYR A 152 -2.78 -7.15 -12.93
C TYR A 152 -1.46 -7.14 -13.72
N LEU A 153 -1.50 -7.50 -15.01
CA LEU A 153 -0.32 -7.52 -15.87
C LEU A 153 0.21 -6.11 -16.17
N ASP A 154 -0.66 -5.13 -16.27
CA ASP A 154 -0.28 -3.71 -16.47
C ASP A 154 0.36 -3.12 -15.19
N GLU A 155 -0.12 -3.49 -14.01
CA GLU A 155 0.41 -3.05 -12.71
C GLU A 155 1.72 -3.76 -12.33
N LEU A 156 1.94 -4.99 -12.81
CA LEU A 156 3.07 -5.84 -12.43
C LEU A 156 4.45 -5.18 -12.62
N PRO A 157 4.78 -4.59 -13.80
CA PRO A 157 6.09 -3.96 -13.99
C PRO A 157 6.29 -2.75 -13.06
N VAL A 158 5.24 -2.06 -12.67
CA VAL A 158 5.33 -0.93 -11.74
C VAL A 158 5.74 -1.41 -10.36
N VAL A 159 5.10 -2.47 -9.86
CA VAL A 159 5.43 -3.06 -8.55
C VAL A 159 6.83 -3.69 -8.56
N GLN A 160 7.23 -4.32 -9.66
CA GLN A 160 8.60 -4.83 -9.81
C GLN A 160 9.64 -3.72 -9.78
N GLY A 161 9.42 -2.63 -10.54
CA GLY A 161 10.30 -1.47 -10.55
C GLY A 161 10.39 -0.79 -9.18
N PHE A 162 9.28 -0.74 -8.43
CA PHE A 162 9.28 -0.29 -7.03
C PHE A 162 10.21 -1.15 -6.17
N ALA A 163 10.06 -2.48 -6.19
CA ALA A 163 10.87 -3.40 -5.41
C ALA A 163 12.38 -3.29 -5.75
N GLU A 164 12.71 -3.16 -7.04
CA GLU A 164 14.08 -2.96 -7.52
C GLU A 164 14.68 -1.62 -7.06
N GLY A 165 13.85 -0.60 -6.87
CA GLY A 165 14.25 0.73 -6.41
C GLY A 165 14.56 0.80 -4.90
N LEU A 166 13.94 -0.04 -4.08
CA LEU A 166 14.00 0.02 -2.63
C LEU A 166 15.43 -0.01 -2.03
N PRO A 167 16.39 -0.79 -2.53
CA PRO A 167 17.76 -0.75 -1.99
C PRO A 167 18.42 0.62 -2.09
N LYS A 168 18.05 1.44 -3.08
CA LYS A 168 18.55 2.82 -3.21
C LYS A 168 17.91 3.73 -2.17
N VAL A 169 16.60 3.58 -1.96
CA VAL A 169 15.84 4.31 -0.93
C VAL A 169 16.39 3.97 0.46
N GLN A 170 16.55 2.69 0.78
CA GLN A 170 17.10 2.25 2.06
C GLN A 170 18.49 2.84 2.33
N ARG A 171 19.37 2.89 1.31
CA ARG A 171 20.68 3.53 1.46
C ARG A 171 20.57 5.03 1.73
N ALA A 172 19.67 5.73 1.04
CA ALA A 172 19.47 7.16 1.28
C ALA A 172 19.00 7.42 2.71
N LEU A 173 18.01 6.66 3.18
CA LEU A 173 17.47 6.75 4.53
C LEU A 173 18.50 6.39 5.62
N ALA A 174 19.46 5.52 5.33
CA ALA A 174 20.55 5.18 6.26
C ALA A 174 21.53 6.34 6.50
N HIS A 175 21.55 7.37 5.67
CA HIS A 175 22.43 8.53 5.79
C HIS A 175 21.77 9.76 6.42
N LEU A 176 20.49 9.67 6.76
CA LEU A 176 19.71 10.78 7.28
C LEU A 176 18.91 10.34 8.52
N PRO A 177 18.81 11.17 9.55
CA PRO A 177 17.74 11.02 10.54
C PRO A 177 16.39 11.16 9.84
N VAL A 178 15.52 10.16 10.02
CA VAL A 178 14.20 10.12 9.39
C VAL A 178 13.13 10.09 10.47
N TYR A 179 12.16 10.98 10.35
CA TYR A 179 10.96 11.02 11.18
C TYR A 179 9.74 10.82 10.29
N MET A 180 8.83 9.99 10.74
CA MET A 180 7.59 9.69 10.03
C MET A 180 6.41 9.98 10.94
N ILE A 181 5.35 10.50 10.37
CA ILE A 181 4.06 10.68 11.04
C ILE A 181 3.00 9.93 10.23
N PHE A 182 2.08 9.35 10.95
CA PHE A 182 0.94 8.62 10.41
C PHE A 182 -0.16 9.59 9.94
N ASP A 183 -0.88 9.25 8.85
CA ASP A 183 -2.00 10.03 8.35
C ASP A 183 -3.14 9.10 7.87
N ASP A 184 -4.19 9.65 7.29
CA ASP A 184 -5.44 8.96 6.98
C ASP A 184 -5.24 7.79 6.00
N HIS A 185 -4.59 7.97 4.86
CA HIS A 185 -4.33 6.89 3.88
C HIS A 185 -3.54 5.68 4.42
N ASP A 186 -2.86 5.83 5.56
CA ASP A 186 -2.26 4.70 6.26
C ASP A 186 -3.32 3.74 6.87
N VAL A 187 -4.59 4.18 6.94
CA VAL A 187 -5.74 3.39 7.41
C VAL A 187 -6.88 3.37 6.39
N THR A 188 -7.33 4.53 5.92
CA THR A 188 -8.37 4.72 4.91
C THR A 188 -8.51 6.19 4.57
N ASP A 189 -8.80 6.51 3.31
CA ASP A 189 -9.14 7.87 2.88
C ASP A 189 -10.49 8.32 3.48
N ASP A 190 -10.63 9.62 3.80
CA ASP A 190 -11.83 10.25 4.40
C ASP A 190 -12.94 10.57 3.36
#